data_d9994fc4d99ab244b9939fd65e7bcedd
#
_entry.id   d9994fc4d99ab244b9939fd65e7bcedd
#
_cell.length_a   1.000
_cell.length_b   1.000
_cell.length_c   1.000
_cell.angle_alpha   90.00
_cell.angle_beta   90.00
_cell.angle_gamma   90.00
#
_symmetry.space_group_name_H-M   'P 1'
#
loop_
_entity.id
_entity.type
_entity.pdbx_description
1 polymer ?
#
loop_
_entity_poly.entity_id
_entity_poly.type
_entity_poly.pdbx_seq_one_letter_code
_entity_poly.pdbx_strand_id
1 'polypeptide(L)'
;MSYSFNGEKLKKARVYNGFTATQLASLVGCTDRSIKMYESGKIKNPESEILKKLSYHLGFPESYFFGENIIVKDTPTHFRSLLTTPKRYRDEQIERIEIIAILFSFISEYINFDKPILPDINEDTTPEDAATRLRTLWGIGAKPVEHINFLVEQYGIIVTSFRMSTDKIDAFSRSIDNMHLIGYTSNKDSAARIHFDVAHELGHICLHSGLYEDMESLKEDR
;
A
#
# COMPACT_ATOMS: atom_id res chain seq x y z
N MET A 1 -10.18 14.60 26.35
CA MET A 1 -10.13 15.47 25.15
C MET A 1 -11.17 14.96 24.19
N SER A 2 -12.13 15.79 23.78
CA SER A 2 -13.13 15.39 22.78
C SER A 2 -12.50 15.59 21.40
N TYR A 3 -12.13 14.52 20.74
CA TYR A 3 -11.65 14.60 19.35
C TYR A 3 -12.83 14.87 18.42
N SER A 4 -12.70 15.83 17.51
CA SER A 4 -13.71 16.09 16.48
C SER A 4 -13.66 15.01 15.41
N PHE A 5 -14.79 14.75 14.76
CA PHE A 5 -14.88 13.87 13.61
C PHE A 5 -13.97 14.36 12.47
N ASN A 6 -13.21 13.45 11.90
CA ASN A 6 -12.24 13.72 10.84
C ASN A 6 -12.75 13.18 9.49
N GLY A 7 -13.21 14.08 8.64
CA GLY A 7 -13.74 13.73 7.33
C GLY A 7 -12.71 13.16 6.37
N GLU A 8 -11.43 13.50 6.55
CA GLU A 8 -10.34 12.94 5.74
C GLU A 8 -10.15 11.46 6.04
N LYS A 9 -10.21 11.06 7.33
CA LYS A 9 -10.19 9.65 7.71
C LYS A 9 -11.38 8.88 7.14
N LEU A 10 -12.57 9.50 7.09
CA LEU A 10 -13.72 8.89 6.41
C LEU A 10 -13.43 8.66 4.92
N LYS A 11 -12.88 9.67 4.24
CA LYS A 11 -12.52 9.57 2.83
C LYS A 11 -11.48 8.46 2.60
N LYS A 12 -10.44 8.39 3.43
CA LYS A 12 -9.41 7.34 3.36
C LYS A 12 -10.02 5.95 3.55
N ALA A 13 -10.85 5.74 4.57
CA ALA A 13 -11.51 4.46 4.81
C ALA A 13 -12.44 4.06 3.64
N ARG A 14 -13.15 5.01 3.04
CA ARG A 14 -13.98 4.75 1.86
C ARG A 14 -13.15 4.36 0.65
N VAL A 15 -12.07 5.08 0.37
CA VAL A 15 -11.15 4.81 -0.75
C VAL A 15 -10.46 3.46 -0.54
N TYR A 16 -9.99 3.17 0.66
CA TYR A 16 -9.43 1.87 1.06
C TYR A 16 -10.33 0.69 0.68
N ASN A 17 -11.65 0.85 0.87
CA ASN A 17 -12.66 -0.15 0.52
C ASN A 17 -13.09 -0.09 -0.97
N GLY A 18 -12.52 0.79 -1.78
CA GLY A 18 -12.86 0.94 -3.18
C GLY A 18 -14.25 1.52 -3.45
N PHE A 19 -14.93 2.09 -2.43
CA PHE A 19 -16.29 2.66 -2.59
C PHE A 19 -16.25 4.06 -3.19
N THR A 20 -17.22 4.34 -4.08
CA THR A 20 -17.59 5.71 -4.42
C THR A 20 -18.42 6.33 -3.30
N ALA A 21 -18.51 7.67 -3.26
CA ALA A 21 -19.37 8.36 -2.29
C ALA A 21 -20.84 7.91 -2.42
N THR A 22 -21.31 7.68 -3.64
CA THR A 22 -22.67 7.19 -3.92
C THR A 22 -22.89 5.77 -3.40
N GLN A 23 -21.91 4.87 -3.59
CA GLN A 23 -22.02 3.50 -3.07
C GLN A 23 -22.06 3.48 -1.54
N LEU A 24 -21.16 4.24 -0.88
CA LEU A 24 -21.15 4.34 0.57
C LEU A 24 -22.45 4.97 1.09
N ALA A 25 -22.93 6.03 0.44
CA ALA A 25 -24.20 6.69 0.80
C ALA A 25 -25.38 5.70 0.78
N SER A 26 -25.47 4.85 -0.25
CA SER A 26 -26.48 3.81 -0.36
C SER A 26 -26.41 2.80 0.78
N LEU A 27 -25.19 2.38 1.17
CA LEU A 27 -24.96 1.40 2.25
C LEU A 27 -25.38 1.96 3.63
N VAL A 28 -25.07 3.24 3.90
CA VAL A 28 -25.38 3.85 5.21
C VAL A 28 -26.76 4.50 5.27
N GLY A 29 -27.47 4.59 4.15
CA GLY A 29 -28.82 5.15 4.08
C GLY A 29 -28.86 6.68 4.10
N CYS A 30 -27.88 7.34 3.46
CA CYS A 30 -27.86 8.80 3.32
C CYS A 30 -27.63 9.21 1.85
N THR A 31 -27.43 10.51 1.58
CA THR A 31 -27.15 11.00 0.22
C THR A 31 -25.65 11.07 -0.04
N ASP A 32 -25.23 11.00 -1.31
CA ASP A 32 -23.83 11.20 -1.70
C ASP A 32 -23.33 12.59 -1.35
N ARG A 33 -24.22 13.58 -1.35
CA ARG A 33 -23.95 14.94 -0.88
C ARG A 33 -23.59 14.95 0.61
N SER A 34 -24.31 14.16 1.43
CA SER A 34 -24.01 14.04 2.87
C SER A 34 -22.63 13.44 3.09
N ILE A 35 -22.27 12.37 2.37
CA ILE A 35 -20.91 11.78 2.46
C ILE A 35 -19.85 12.82 2.12
N LYS A 36 -20.01 13.56 1.01
CA LYS A 36 -19.06 14.62 0.60
C LYS A 36 -18.99 15.76 1.63
N MET A 37 -20.07 16.08 2.31
CA MET A 37 -20.08 17.10 3.37
C MET A 37 -19.37 16.61 4.63
N TYR A 38 -19.50 15.33 4.98
CA TYR A 38 -18.69 14.72 6.05
C TYR A 38 -17.20 14.70 5.68
N GLU A 39 -16.85 14.22 4.48
CA GLU A 39 -15.47 14.14 4.00
C GLU A 39 -14.78 15.51 3.91
N SER A 40 -15.52 16.54 3.53
CA SER A 40 -14.99 17.92 3.46
C SER A 40 -14.94 18.65 4.81
N GLY A 41 -15.36 18.01 5.89
CA GLY A 41 -15.44 18.63 7.22
C GLY A 41 -16.51 19.71 7.37
N LYS A 42 -17.42 19.89 6.40
CA LYS A 42 -18.57 20.81 6.48
C LYS A 42 -19.57 20.37 7.54
N ILE A 43 -19.73 19.06 7.70
CA ILE A 43 -20.49 18.46 8.81
C ILE A 43 -19.46 17.75 9.69
N LYS A 44 -19.28 18.26 10.92
CA LYS A 44 -18.25 17.77 11.86
C LYS A 44 -18.74 16.69 12.82
N ASN A 45 -20.04 16.50 12.92
CA ASN A 45 -20.63 15.56 13.86
C ASN A 45 -21.74 14.77 13.13
N PRO A 46 -21.39 13.61 12.51
CA PRO A 46 -22.39 12.69 11.99
C PRO A 46 -23.26 12.18 13.13
N GLU A 47 -24.54 11.91 12.82
CA GLU A 47 -25.43 11.25 13.77
C GLU A 47 -24.87 9.89 14.19
N SER A 48 -25.10 9.51 15.45
CA SER A 48 -24.56 8.25 16.02
C SER A 48 -24.95 7.02 15.17
N GLU A 49 -26.14 7.00 14.61
CA GLU A 49 -26.61 5.90 13.75
C GLU A 49 -25.80 5.84 12.44
N ILE A 50 -25.55 7.00 11.82
CA ILE A 50 -24.73 7.08 10.61
C ILE A 50 -23.30 6.65 10.91
N LEU A 51 -22.72 7.09 12.03
CA LEU A 51 -21.36 6.72 12.44
C LEU A 51 -21.22 5.20 12.63
N LYS A 52 -22.19 4.56 13.29
CA LYS A 52 -22.21 3.08 13.44
C LYS A 52 -22.27 2.36 12.10
N LYS A 53 -23.10 2.84 11.17
CA LYS A 53 -23.20 2.26 9.82
C LYS A 53 -21.89 2.48 9.02
N LEU A 54 -21.26 3.65 9.13
CA LEU A 54 -19.95 3.92 8.53
C LEU A 54 -18.91 2.94 9.09
N SER A 55 -18.83 2.80 10.40
CA SER A 55 -17.93 1.85 11.07
C SER A 55 -18.15 0.42 10.58
N TYR A 56 -19.39 -0.03 10.55
CA TYR A 56 -19.76 -1.39 10.11
C TYR A 56 -19.38 -1.67 8.65
N HIS A 57 -19.80 -0.79 7.73
CA HIS A 57 -19.60 -1.01 6.30
C HIS A 57 -18.16 -0.77 5.83
N LEU A 58 -17.42 0.07 6.53
CA LEU A 58 -16.01 0.36 6.20
C LEU A 58 -15.03 -0.57 6.93
N GLY A 59 -15.48 -1.28 7.98
CA GLY A 59 -14.62 -2.19 8.74
C GLY A 59 -13.59 -1.49 9.65
N PHE A 60 -13.85 -0.22 10.01
CA PHE A 60 -13.02 0.56 10.93
C PHE A 60 -13.80 0.86 12.21
N PRO A 61 -13.16 0.82 13.40
CA PRO A 61 -13.84 1.18 14.64
C PRO A 61 -14.29 2.65 14.61
N GLU A 62 -15.38 2.98 15.32
CA GLU A 62 -15.88 4.37 15.37
C GLU A 62 -14.80 5.36 15.80
N SER A 63 -13.90 4.96 16.72
CA SER A 63 -12.78 5.78 17.18
C SER A 63 -11.79 6.17 16.09
N TYR A 64 -11.70 5.37 15.02
CA TYR A 64 -10.83 5.68 13.88
C TYR A 64 -11.20 7.01 13.21
N PHE A 65 -12.48 7.34 13.15
CA PHE A 65 -12.97 8.55 12.48
C PHE A 65 -12.76 9.84 13.28
N PHE A 66 -12.04 9.77 14.39
CA PHE A 66 -11.75 10.93 15.24
C PHE A 66 -10.24 11.17 15.36
N GLY A 67 -9.88 12.39 15.79
CA GLY A 67 -8.49 12.77 16.00
C GLY A 67 -7.73 13.13 14.73
N GLU A 68 -6.43 13.33 14.88
CA GLU A 68 -5.55 13.76 13.79
C GLU A 68 -5.23 12.62 12.81
N ASN A 69 -4.83 13.00 11.60
CA ASN A 69 -4.31 12.04 10.63
C ASN A 69 -2.94 11.57 11.09
N ILE A 70 -2.69 10.27 10.96
CA ILE A 70 -1.34 9.74 11.05
C ILE A 70 -0.67 10.04 9.72
N ILE A 71 0.39 10.84 9.75
CA ILE A 71 1.15 11.21 8.56
C ILE A 71 2.20 10.12 8.34
N VAL A 72 2.05 9.37 7.27
CA VAL A 72 3.14 8.56 6.72
C VAL A 72 3.91 9.46 5.77
N LYS A 73 5.24 9.46 5.86
CA LYS A 73 6.06 10.23 4.93
C LYS A 73 5.69 9.86 3.50
N ASP A 74 5.47 10.90 2.69
CA ASP A 74 5.12 10.72 1.28
C ASP A 74 6.38 10.28 0.53
N THR A 75 6.48 8.99 0.25
CA THR A 75 7.54 8.42 -0.57
C THR A 75 6.98 8.00 -1.92
N PRO A 76 7.71 8.21 -3.01
CA PRO A 76 7.24 7.83 -4.33
C PRO A 76 6.88 6.35 -4.39
N THR A 77 5.69 6.06 -4.86
CA THR A 77 5.24 4.67 -5.06
C THR A 77 5.48 4.28 -6.51
N HIS A 78 6.15 3.13 -6.72
CA HIS A 78 6.31 2.59 -8.07
C HIS A 78 5.02 2.00 -8.56
N PHE A 79 4.36 2.76 -9.39
CA PHE A 79 3.11 2.37 -10.05
C PHE A 79 3.32 2.13 -11.54
N ARG A 80 4.41 1.49 -11.97
CA ARG A 80 4.60 1.27 -13.41
C ARG A 80 3.49 0.40 -14.00
N SER A 81 3.05 -0.61 -13.26
CA SER A 81 1.87 -1.43 -13.61
C SER A 81 0.56 -0.64 -13.50
N LEU A 82 0.55 0.48 -12.74
CA LEU A 82 -0.63 1.29 -12.49
C LEU A 82 -0.78 2.51 -13.40
N LEU A 83 0.18 2.82 -14.27
CA LEU A 83 0.10 3.99 -15.16
C LEU A 83 -1.11 3.92 -16.10
N THR A 84 -1.51 2.73 -16.54
CA THR A 84 -2.68 2.49 -17.37
C THR A 84 -3.96 2.22 -16.56
N THR A 85 -3.85 2.13 -15.23
CA THR A 85 -4.97 1.83 -14.35
C THR A 85 -5.74 3.11 -14.01
N PRO A 86 -7.08 3.11 -14.03
CA PRO A 86 -7.87 4.26 -13.63
C PRO A 86 -7.50 4.77 -12.23
N LYS A 87 -7.45 6.11 -12.06
CA LYS A 87 -7.03 6.79 -10.82
C LYS A 87 -7.69 6.20 -9.56
N ARG A 88 -8.98 5.89 -9.62
CA ARG A 88 -9.73 5.32 -8.50
C ARG A 88 -9.05 4.08 -7.90
N TYR A 89 -8.60 3.16 -8.75
CA TYR A 89 -7.97 1.91 -8.29
C TYR A 89 -6.54 2.15 -7.77
N ARG A 90 -5.85 3.14 -8.32
CA ARG A 90 -4.55 3.57 -7.78
C ARG A 90 -4.71 4.15 -6.39
N ASP A 91 -5.66 5.07 -6.22
CA ASP A 91 -5.94 5.70 -4.93
C ASP A 91 -6.31 4.64 -3.87
N GLU A 92 -7.09 3.61 -4.24
CA GLU A 92 -7.42 2.47 -3.36
C GLU A 92 -6.15 1.75 -2.87
N GLN A 93 -5.18 1.49 -3.75
CA GLN A 93 -3.94 0.83 -3.36
C GLN A 93 -3.05 1.72 -2.49
N ILE A 94 -2.98 3.00 -2.78
CA ILE A 94 -2.24 3.97 -1.95
C ILE A 94 -2.77 3.94 -0.52
N GLU A 95 -4.07 4.05 -0.32
CA GLU A 95 -4.67 4.02 1.02
C GLU A 95 -4.42 2.70 1.76
N ARG A 96 -4.41 1.56 1.04
CA ARG A 96 -4.09 0.25 1.63
C ARG A 96 -2.65 0.18 2.10
N ILE A 97 -1.73 0.67 1.30
CA ILE A 97 -0.31 0.73 1.64
C ILE A 97 -0.09 1.65 2.85
N GLU A 98 -0.75 2.81 2.89
CA GLU A 98 -0.61 3.74 4.01
C GLU A 98 -1.03 3.10 5.33
N ILE A 99 -2.11 2.33 5.35
CA ILE A 99 -2.54 1.61 6.57
C ILE A 99 -1.51 0.58 7.01
N ILE A 100 -0.91 -0.16 6.06
CA ILE A 100 0.14 -1.12 6.39
C ILE A 100 1.39 -0.39 6.90
N ALA A 101 1.77 0.72 6.29
CA ALA A 101 2.91 1.51 6.75
C ALA A 101 2.72 2.05 8.17
N ILE A 102 1.50 2.52 8.49
CA ILE A 102 1.13 2.95 9.85
C ILE A 102 1.26 1.77 10.83
N LEU A 103 0.71 0.62 10.47
CA LEU A 103 0.77 -0.58 11.30
C LEU A 103 2.22 -1.04 11.50
N PHE A 104 3.02 -1.06 10.44
CA PHE A 104 4.43 -1.42 10.50
C PHE A 104 5.22 -0.45 11.38
N SER A 105 5.02 0.86 11.20
CA SER A 105 5.66 1.89 12.03
C SER A 105 5.34 1.69 13.52
N PHE A 106 4.07 1.42 13.84
CA PHE A 106 3.67 1.13 15.22
C PHE A 106 4.32 -0.14 15.78
N ILE A 107 4.33 -1.23 15.01
CA ILE A 107 4.93 -2.50 15.45
C ILE A 107 6.44 -2.37 15.61
N SER A 108 7.10 -1.57 14.78
CA SER A 108 8.56 -1.32 14.82
C SER A 108 9.02 -0.63 16.11
N GLU A 109 8.12 0.00 16.87
CA GLU A 109 8.43 0.52 18.20
C GLU A 109 8.66 -0.59 19.23
N TYR A 110 8.14 -1.78 18.99
CA TYR A 110 8.16 -2.93 19.92
C TYR A 110 8.99 -4.10 19.39
N ILE A 111 9.15 -4.23 18.09
CA ILE A 111 9.84 -5.35 17.43
C ILE A 111 10.89 -4.77 16.47
N ASN A 112 12.12 -5.27 16.60
CA ASN A 112 13.16 -4.98 15.62
C ASN A 112 12.95 -5.86 14.39
N PHE A 113 12.68 -5.22 13.25
CA PHE A 113 12.69 -5.90 11.95
C PHE A 113 14.10 -5.86 11.36
N ASP A 114 14.51 -6.96 10.76
CA ASP A 114 15.74 -7.00 10.01
C ASP A 114 15.68 -6.03 8.83
N LYS A 115 16.79 -5.36 8.56
CA LYS A 115 16.87 -4.50 7.38
C LYS A 115 16.82 -5.35 6.12
N PRO A 116 16.15 -4.86 5.06
CA PRO A 116 16.13 -5.55 3.78
C PRO A 116 17.54 -5.82 3.26
N ILE A 117 17.80 -7.06 2.86
CA ILE A 117 19.08 -7.47 2.29
C ILE A 117 18.94 -7.47 0.77
N LEU A 118 19.36 -6.37 0.15
CA LEU A 118 19.29 -6.13 -1.28
C LEU A 118 20.69 -6.07 -1.90
N PRO A 119 20.86 -6.45 -3.18
CA PRO A 119 22.15 -6.34 -3.85
C PRO A 119 22.50 -4.88 -4.16
N ASP A 120 23.78 -4.59 -4.15
CA ASP A 120 24.29 -3.33 -4.65
C ASP A 120 24.22 -3.29 -6.18
N ILE A 121 23.50 -2.31 -6.72
CA ILE A 121 23.15 -2.18 -8.14
C ILE A 121 23.43 -0.75 -8.59
N ASN A 122 23.93 -0.61 -9.82
CA ASN A 122 24.14 0.66 -10.49
C ASN A 122 23.24 0.80 -11.72
N GLU A 123 23.26 1.96 -12.37
CA GLU A 123 22.44 2.27 -13.53
C GLU A 123 22.67 1.34 -14.74
N ASP A 124 23.86 0.77 -14.86
CA ASP A 124 24.24 -0.15 -15.95
C ASP A 124 23.86 -1.61 -15.66
N THR A 125 23.31 -1.92 -14.48
CA THR A 125 22.99 -3.29 -14.08
C THR A 125 21.76 -3.79 -14.82
N THR A 126 21.90 -4.87 -15.59
CA THR A 126 20.77 -5.50 -16.26
C THR A 126 19.85 -6.22 -15.26
N PRO A 127 18.56 -6.42 -15.57
CA PRO A 127 17.66 -7.22 -14.73
C PRO A 127 18.17 -8.62 -14.43
N GLU A 128 18.84 -9.26 -15.40
CA GLU A 128 19.43 -10.58 -15.28
C GLU A 128 20.61 -10.59 -14.31
N ASP A 129 21.47 -9.57 -14.38
CA ASP A 129 22.59 -9.41 -13.45
C ASP A 129 22.09 -9.11 -12.04
N ALA A 130 21.08 -8.27 -11.90
CA ALA A 130 20.45 -7.96 -10.62
C ALA A 130 19.88 -9.23 -9.96
N ALA A 131 19.16 -10.04 -10.74
CA ALA A 131 18.63 -11.32 -10.28
C ALA A 131 19.73 -12.29 -9.86
N THR A 132 20.83 -12.34 -10.62
CA THR A 132 22.00 -13.21 -10.32
C THR A 132 22.69 -12.77 -9.04
N ARG A 133 22.91 -11.46 -8.85
CA ARG A 133 23.49 -10.89 -7.62
C ARG A 133 22.60 -11.16 -6.42
N LEU A 134 21.29 -10.94 -6.54
CA LEU A 134 20.32 -11.21 -5.48
C LEU A 134 20.35 -12.68 -5.08
N ARG A 135 20.29 -13.60 -6.04
CA ARG A 135 20.32 -15.05 -5.79
C ARG A 135 21.62 -15.49 -5.12
N THR A 136 22.74 -14.87 -5.47
CA THR A 136 24.04 -15.12 -4.84
C THR A 136 24.05 -14.60 -3.41
N LEU A 137 23.57 -13.36 -3.20
CA LEU A 137 23.50 -12.72 -1.89
C LEU A 137 22.62 -13.51 -0.91
N TRP A 138 21.49 -14.04 -1.39
CA TRP A 138 20.57 -14.86 -0.60
C TRP A 138 20.97 -16.35 -0.51
N GLY A 139 22.09 -16.73 -1.08
CA GLY A 139 22.60 -18.11 -1.01
C GLY A 139 21.76 -19.15 -1.75
N ILE A 140 20.87 -18.72 -2.67
CA ILE A 140 19.97 -19.58 -3.42
C ILE A 140 20.69 -20.26 -4.59
N GLY A 141 21.62 -19.53 -5.23
CA GLY A 141 22.29 -19.98 -6.45
C GLY A 141 21.30 -20.28 -7.58
N ALA A 142 21.51 -21.37 -8.29
CA ALA A 142 20.64 -21.80 -9.41
C ALA A 142 19.42 -22.63 -8.98
N LYS A 143 19.21 -22.86 -7.69
CA LYS A 143 18.11 -23.70 -7.21
C LYS A 143 16.74 -23.06 -7.50
N PRO A 144 15.69 -23.86 -7.76
CA PRO A 144 14.32 -23.37 -7.82
C PRO A 144 13.91 -22.71 -6.48
N VAL A 145 13.06 -21.69 -6.58
CA VAL A 145 12.42 -21.07 -5.42
C VAL A 145 11.02 -21.68 -5.28
N GLU A 146 10.80 -22.41 -4.20
CA GLU A 146 9.49 -23.08 -3.98
C GLU A 146 8.45 -22.12 -3.40
N HIS A 147 8.84 -21.29 -2.42
CA HIS A 147 7.97 -20.40 -1.67
C HIS A 147 8.50 -18.98 -1.71
N ILE A 148 8.19 -18.23 -2.76
CA ILE A 148 8.73 -16.89 -3.00
C ILE A 148 8.36 -15.92 -1.87
N ASN A 149 7.12 -15.94 -1.38
CA ASN A 149 6.67 -15.02 -0.33
C ASN A 149 7.51 -15.20 0.94
N PHE A 150 7.64 -16.45 1.40
CA PHE A 150 8.43 -16.78 2.58
C PHE A 150 9.90 -16.41 2.42
N LEU A 151 10.47 -16.67 1.23
CA LEU A 151 11.84 -16.31 0.92
C LEU A 151 12.05 -14.80 1.00
N VAL A 152 11.18 -14.02 0.39
CA VAL A 152 11.26 -12.55 0.36
C VAL A 152 11.11 -11.95 1.76
N GLU A 153 10.21 -12.50 2.58
CA GLU A 153 10.01 -12.09 3.98
C GLU A 153 11.22 -12.41 4.85
N GLN A 154 11.91 -13.53 4.63
CA GLN A 154 13.15 -13.87 5.34
C GLN A 154 14.26 -12.82 5.16
N TYR A 155 14.23 -12.08 4.05
CA TYR A 155 15.21 -11.04 3.74
C TYR A 155 14.68 -9.62 3.97
N GLY A 156 13.67 -9.46 4.85
CA GLY A 156 13.24 -8.19 5.40
C GLY A 156 12.29 -7.38 4.50
N ILE A 157 11.66 -8.01 3.50
CA ILE A 157 10.67 -7.37 2.63
C ILE A 157 9.28 -7.87 3.04
N ILE A 158 8.35 -6.96 3.29
CA ILE A 158 6.99 -7.31 3.67
C ILE A 158 6.21 -7.77 2.44
N VAL A 159 5.58 -8.94 2.52
CA VAL A 159 4.69 -9.45 1.47
C VAL A 159 3.27 -9.54 2.02
N THR A 160 2.30 -9.00 1.29
CA THR A 160 0.90 -9.02 1.71
C THR A 160 -0.04 -9.22 0.54
N SER A 161 -1.19 -9.83 0.81
CA SER A 161 -2.23 -10.01 -0.19
C SER A 161 -3.39 -9.07 0.04
N PHE A 162 -3.99 -8.58 -1.04
CA PHE A 162 -5.17 -7.74 -1.01
C PHE A 162 -6.26 -8.31 -1.90
N ARG A 163 -7.49 -8.28 -1.41
CA ARG A 163 -8.63 -8.42 -2.28
C ARG A 163 -8.88 -7.07 -2.97
N MET A 164 -8.66 -7.02 -4.26
CA MET A 164 -8.78 -5.78 -5.04
C MET A 164 -10.17 -5.63 -5.65
N SER A 165 -10.64 -4.38 -5.82
CA SER A 165 -11.89 -4.08 -6.51
C SER A 165 -11.77 -4.12 -8.04
N THR A 166 -10.61 -4.53 -8.56
CA THR A 166 -10.32 -4.67 -10.00
C THR A 166 -9.37 -5.83 -10.26
N ASP A 167 -9.53 -6.49 -11.38
CA ASP A 167 -8.62 -7.54 -11.86
C ASP A 167 -7.49 -7.00 -12.75
N LYS A 168 -7.38 -5.67 -12.87
CA LYS A 168 -6.35 -5.00 -13.69
C LYS A 168 -5.01 -4.83 -12.98
N ILE A 169 -4.99 -5.02 -11.67
CA ILE A 169 -3.76 -4.91 -10.86
C ILE A 169 -3.48 -6.30 -10.33
N ASP A 170 -2.33 -6.84 -10.65
CA ASP A 170 -1.89 -8.15 -10.18
C ASP A 170 -1.01 -8.03 -8.94
N ALA A 171 -0.03 -7.14 -8.98
CA ALA A 171 0.85 -6.81 -7.85
C ALA A 171 1.35 -5.37 -7.95
N PHE A 172 1.99 -4.90 -6.91
CA PHE A 172 2.67 -3.60 -6.82
C PHE A 172 3.72 -3.65 -5.72
N SER A 173 4.71 -2.79 -5.80
CA SER A 173 5.71 -2.61 -4.75
C SER A 173 5.81 -1.15 -4.31
N ARG A 174 6.19 -0.94 -3.05
CA ARG A 174 6.47 0.37 -2.49
C ARG A 174 7.60 0.29 -1.48
N SER A 175 8.46 1.31 -1.54
CA SER A 175 9.48 1.55 -0.53
C SER A 175 9.11 2.79 0.27
N ILE A 176 9.16 2.70 1.60
CA ILE A 176 8.92 3.81 2.53
C ILE A 176 10.07 3.79 3.54
N ASP A 177 10.93 4.79 3.52
CA ASP A 177 12.18 4.79 4.29
C ASP A 177 12.97 3.47 4.04
N ASN A 178 13.23 2.70 5.09
CA ASN A 178 13.90 1.38 5.00
C ASN A 178 12.94 0.20 4.90
N MET A 179 11.65 0.44 4.71
CA MET A 179 10.63 -0.60 4.55
C MET A 179 10.36 -0.82 3.06
N HIS A 180 10.42 -2.07 2.62
CA HIS A 180 9.96 -2.47 1.31
C HIS A 180 8.74 -3.36 1.45
N LEU A 181 7.71 -3.09 0.66
CA LEU A 181 6.45 -3.80 0.65
C LEU A 181 6.14 -4.31 -0.76
N ILE A 182 5.74 -5.56 -0.87
CA ILE A 182 5.13 -6.14 -2.05
C ILE A 182 3.69 -6.51 -1.73
N GLY A 183 2.74 -5.94 -2.48
CA GLY A 183 1.33 -6.30 -2.41
C GLY A 183 0.91 -7.05 -3.66
N TYR A 184 0.17 -8.16 -3.51
CA TYR A 184 -0.38 -8.89 -4.64
C TYR A 184 -1.88 -9.14 -4.48
N THR A 185 -2.58 -9.35 -5.62
CA THR A 185 -4.01 -9.61 -5.59
C THR A 185 -4.32 -11.03 -5.14
N SER A 186 -5.28 -11.17 -4.23
CA SER A 186 -5.89 -12.46 -3.88
C SER A 186 -7.11 -12.80 -4.75
N ASN A 187 -7.40 -12.03 -5.79
CA ASN A 187 -8.54 -12.29 -6.69
C ASN A 187 -8.30 -13.48 -7.63
N LYS A 188 -7.04 -13.91 -7.77
CA LYS A 188 -6.64 -14.95 -8.73
C LYS A 188 -5.93 -16.09 -7.99
N ASP A 189 -6.53 -17.27 -8.00
CA ASP A 189 -6.03 -18.47 -7.31
C ASP A 189 -5.00 -19.24 -8.16
N SER A 190 -3.90 -18.59 -8.53
CA SER A 190 -2.82 -19.27 -9.25
C SER A 190 -1.48 -19.06 -8.53
N ALA A 191 -0.99 -20.10 -7.89
CA ALA A 191 0.30 -20.07 -7.20
C ALA A 191 1.46 -19.68 -8.13
N ALA A 192 1.46 -20.15 -9.38
CA ALA A 192 2.48 -19.80 -10.36
C ALA A 192 2.43 -18.30 -10.72
N ARG A 193 1.22 -17.71 -10.80
CA ARG A 193 1.05 -16.30 -11.08
C ARG A 193 1.50 -15.44 -9.90
N ILE A 194 1.08 -15.77 -8.68
CA ILE A 194 1.54 -15.08 -7.46
C ILE A 194 3.07 -15.12 -7.38
N HIS A 195 3.66 -16.27 -7.67
CA HIS A 195 5.12 -16.43 -7.68
C HIS A 195 5.78 -15.46 -8.67
N PHE A 196 5.26 -15.41 -9.90
CA PHE A 196 5.76 -14.50 -10.93
C PHE A 196 5.58 -13.04 -10.52
N ASP A 197 4.39 -12.67 -10.04
CA ASP A 197 4.04 -11.29 -9.68
C ASP A 197 4.93 -10.79 -8.53
N VAL A 198 5.13 -11.59 -7.48
CA VAL A 198 6.03 -11.23 -6.36
C VAL A 198 7.49 -11.13 -6.81
N ALA A 199 7.96 -12.05 -7.67
CA ALA A 199 9.31 -12.00 -8.21
C ALA A 199 9.52 -10.76 -9.10
N HIS A 200 8.51 -10.38 -9.88
CA HIS A 200 8.52 -9.18 -10.71
C HIS A 200 8.64 -7.90 -9.88
N GLU A 201 7.83 -7.77 -8.82
CA GLU A 201 7.88 -6.62 -7.91
C GLU A 201 9.19 -6.58 -7.10
N LEU A 202 9.73 -7.73 -6.73
CA LEU A 202 11.07 -7.82 -6.13
C LEU A 202 12.14 -7.28 -7.08
N GLY A 203 12.02 -7.58 -8.38
CA GLY A 203 12.90 -7.01 -9.42
C GLY A 203 12.83 -5.47 -9.43
N HIS A 204 11.64 -4.88 -9.31
CA HIS A 204 11.47 -3.44 -9.21
C HIS A 204 12.12 -2.86 -7.94
N ILE A 205 11.97 -3.50 -6.80
CA ILE A 205 12.63 -3.09 -5.56
C ILE A 205 14.15 -3.12 -5.74
N CYS A 206 14.71 -4.20 -6.29
CA CYS A 206 16.15 -4.32 -6.51
C CYS A 206 16.69 -3.25 -7.47
N LEU A 207 16.03 -3.03 -8.60
CA LEU A 207 16.54 -2.16 -9.66
C LEU A 207 16.34 -0.67 -9.39
N HIS A 208 15.38 -0.31 -8.55
CA HIS A 208 14.97 1.08 -8.42
C HIS A 208 15.05 1.63 -6.98
N SER A 209 15.39 0.84 -5.97
CA SER A 209 15.50 1.32 -4.59
C SER A 209 16.59 2.38 -4.37
N GLY A 210 17.60 2.43 -5.21
CA GLY A 210 18.68 3.43 -5.15
C GLY A 210 18.45 4.71 -5.98
N LEU A 211 17.46 4.71 -6.90
CA LEU A 211 17.24 5.83 -7.83
C LEU A 211 16.32 6.94 -7.31
N TYR A 212 15.83 6.82 -6.06
CA TYR A 212 14.80 7.72 -5.53
C TYR A 212 15.36 8.93 -4.81
N GLU A 213 16.56 8.86 -4.27
CA GLU A 213 17.23 10.03 -3.68
C GLU A 213 17.50 11.10 -4.73
N ASP A 214 17.72 10.68 -6.01
CA ASP A 214 18.05 11.62 -7.09
C ASP A 214 16.84 12.27 -7.77
N MET A 215 15.64 11.67 -7.70
CA MET A 215 14.45 12.25 -8.35
C MET A 215 13.76 13.34 -7.52
N GLU A 216 13.96 13.41 -6.21
CA GLU A 216 13.50 14.54 -5.40
C GLU A 216 14.33 15.80 -5.66
N SER A 217 15.65 15.65 -5.86
CA SER A 217 16.52 16.77 -6.19
C SER A 217 16.22 17.45 -7.53
N LEU A 218 15.65 16.70 -8.48
CA LEU A 218 15.26 17.22 -9.81
C LEU A 218 13.92 17.92 -9.85
N LYS A 219 13.11 17.88 -8.79
CA LYS A 219 11.81 18.58 -8.70
C LYS A 219 11.90 19.94 -8.01
N GLU A 220 12.94 20.21 -7.25
CA GLU A 220 13.17 21.51 -6.61
C GLU A 220 13.74 22.57 -7.58
N ASP A 221 14.22 22.19 -8.75
CA ASP A 221 14.81 23.08 -9.77
C ASP A 221 13.86 23.42 -10.93
N ARG A 222 12.52 23.32 -10.76
CA ARG A 222 11.56 23.76 -11.80
C ARG A 222 10.46 24.64 -11.26
#